data_d371e89224728a3e8ff2af713f514cab
#
_entry.id   d371e89224728a3e8ff2af713f514cab
#
_cell.length_a   1.000
_cell.length_b   1.000
_cell.length_c   1.000
_cell.angle_alpha   90.00
_cell.angle_beta   90.00
_cell.angle_gamma   90.00
#
_symmetry.space_group_name_H-M   'P 1'
#
loop_
_entity.id
_entity.type
_entity.pdbx_description
1 polymer ?
#
loop_
_entity_poly.entity_id
_entity_poly.type
_entity_poly.pdbx_seq_one_letter_code
_entity_poly.pdbx_strand_id
1 'polypeptide(L)'
;GAKSEVNQVDRIVARANLPKGIDSTFEREEMLVALDKEGHQLNVAIDPATAHITIPINLSKKKVKINVTSKNESSTHVYSLTAKEETVEIYGDENTLKKITSLPLKVDLSGINQDVKRDVTIKLPKGVVKASPSVIPVHIKVTDTTAKKE
;
A
#
# COMPACT_ATOMS: atom_id res chain seq x y z
N GLY A 1 40.26 8.87 -12.06
CA GLY A 1 40.84 9.21 -10.78
C GLY A 1 42.30 8.84 -10.67
N ALA A 2 42.90 9.21 -9.58
CA ALA A 2 44.28 8.89 -9.33
C ALA A 2 44.42 7.38 -9.12
N LYS A 3 45.60 6.83 -9.47
CA LYS A 3 45.85 5.43 -9.27
C LYS A 3 45.64 4.99 -7.84
N SER A 4 45.94 5.85 -6.87
CA SER A 4 45.75 5.53 -5.46
C SER A 4 44.30 5.30 -5.11
N GLU A 5 43.38 6.03 -5.75
CA GLU A 5 41.98 5.84 -5.50
C GLU A 5 41.47 4.58 -6.18
N VAL A 6 41.92 4.32 -7.40
CA VAL A 6 41.47 3.12 -8.11
C VAL A 6 41.90 1.87 -7.34
N ASN A 7 43.07 1.88 -6.71
CA ASN A 7 43.53 0.75 -5.93
C ASN A 7 42.73 0.55 -4.64
N GLN A 8 41.97 1.52 -4.20
CA GLN A 8 41.15 1.43 -2.99
C GLN A 8 39.77 0.87 -3.26
N VAL A 9 39.39 0.69 -4.53
CA VAL A 9 38.09 0.18 -4.86
C VAL A 9 37.92 -1.26 -4.39
N ASP A 10 36.95 -1.49 -3.52
CA ASP A 10 36.63 -2.82 -3.04
C ASP A 10 35.50 -3.41 -3.88
N ARG A 11 34.49 -2.60 -4.19
CA ARG A 11 33.34 -3.04 -4.97
C ARG A 11 32.71 -1.88 -5.71
N ILE A 12 31.94 -2.21 -6.73
CA ILE A 12 31.14 -1.25 -7.48
C ILE A 12 29.68 -1.66 -7.29
N VAL A 13 28.84 -0.70 -6.93
CA VAL A 13 27.44 -0.97 -6.63
C VAL A 13 26.54 0.00 -7.38
N ALA A 14 25.31 -0.45 -7.63
CA ALA A 14 24.25 0.42 -8.09
C ALA A 14 23.27 0.58 -6.94
N ARG A 15 22.80 1.80 -6.71
CA ARG A 15 21.85 2.05 -5.64
C ARG A 15 20.51 2.40 -6.24
N ALA A 16 19.49 1.64 -5.88
CA ALA A 16 18.14 1.88 -6.38
C ALA A 16 17.20 2.09 -5.22
N ASN A 17 16.35 3.12 -5.33
CA ASN A 17 15.29 3.36 -4.36
C ASN A 17 14.00 2.89 -4.98
N LEU A 18 13.33 1.95 -4.34
CA LEU A 18 12.06 1.43 -4.83
C LEU A 18 10.93 2.37 -4.44
N PRO A 19 10.10 2.82 -5.40
CA PRO A 19 8.92 3.60 -5.07
C PRO A 19 7.94 2.78 -4.24
N LYS A 20 7.14 3.45 -3.42
CA LYS A 20 6.10 2.76 -2.66
C LYS A 20 5.02 2.26 -3.60
N GLY A 21 4.42 1.14 -3.24
CA GLY A 21 3.29 0.60 -4.01
C GLY A 21 3.66 -0.12 -5.30
N ILE A 22 4.93 -0.48 -5.47
CA ILE A 22 5.33 -1.24 -6.64
C ILE A 22 4.69 -2.61 -6.61
N ASP A 23 3.96 -2.95 -7.65
CA ASP A 23 3.28 -4.24 -7.77
C ASP A 23 3.74 -5.05 -8.98
N SER A 24 4.79 -4.63 -9.65
CA SER A 24 5.32 -5.34 -10.82
C SER A 24 6.83 -5.21 -10.84
N THR A 25 7.46 -5.98 -11.72
CA THR A 25 8.91 -5.91 -11.88
C THR A 25 9.35 -4.48 -12.16
N PHE A 26 10.39 -4.08 -11.46
CA PHE A 26 10.93 -2.74 -11.54
C PHE A 26 12.21 -2.74 -12.37
N GLU A 27 12.29 -1.85 -13.35
CA GLU A 27 13.47 -1.73 -14.19
C GLU A 27 13.90 -0.28 -14.26
N ARG A 28 15.18 -0.04 -14.13
CA ARG A 28 15.72 1.32 -14.18
C ARG A 28 17.21 1.30 -14.49
N GLU A 29 17.70 2.40 -15.11
CA GLU A 29 19.10 2.64 -15.26
C GLU A 29 19.57 3.37 -14.02
N GLU A 30 20.59 2.85 -13.35
CA GLU A 30 21.13 3.47 -12.14
C GLU A 30 22.60 3.75 -12.29
N MET A 31 23.07 4.83 -11.68
CA MET A 31 24.47 5.19 -11.70
C MET A 31 25.25 4.23 -10.83
N LEU A 32 26.42 3.85 -11.29
CA LEU A 32 27.32 3.01 -10.53
C LEU A 32 28.22 3.88 -9.68
N VAL A 33 28.48 3.43 -8.47
CA VAL A 33 29.43 4.10 -7.57
C VAL A 33 30.45 3.09 -7.08
N ALA A 34 31.69 3.55 -6.90
CA ALA A 34 32.76 2.73 -6.37
C ALA A 34 32.90 2.94 -4.88
N LEU A 35 33.06 1.87 -4.12
CA LEU A 35 33.16 1.94 -2.66
C LEU A 35 34.49 1.31 -2.20
N ASP A 36 35.04 1.83 -1.12
CA ASP A 36 36.18 1.23 -0.46
C ASP A 36 35.71 0.12 0.50
N LYS A 37 36.63 -0.48 1.25
CA LYS A 37 36.30 -1.55 2.17
C LYS A 37 35.36 -1.11 3.30
N GLU A 38 35.41 0.16 3.65
CA GLU A 38 34.57 0.70 4.71
C GLU A 38 33.21 1.16 4.17
N GLY A 39 32.97 1.06 2.86
CA GLY A 39 31.72 1.47 2.26
C GLY A 39 31.64 2.94 1.88
N HIS A 40 32.76 3.65 1.90
CA HIS A 40 32.78 5.05 1.50
C HIS A 40 32.88 5.15 -0.03
N GLN A 41 32.19 6.14 -0.60
CA GLN A 41 32.20 6.36 -2.03
C GLN A 41 33.51 6.99 -2.47
N LEU A 42 34.11 6.45 -3.51
CA LEU A 42 35.35 6.95 -4.07
C LEU A 42 35.07 7.77 -5.34
N ASN A 43 35.91 8.76 -5.59
CA ASN A 43 35.75 9.61 -6.75
C ASN A 43 36.59 9.04 -7.91
N VAL A 44 36.12 7.98 -8.54
CA VAL A 44 36.78 7.35 -9.68
C VAL A 44 35.82 7.29 -10.84
N ALA A 45 36.38 7.28 -12.06
CA ALA A 45 35.56 7.14 -13.27
C ALA A 45 35.22 5.66 -13.45
N ILE A 46 33.95 5.39 -13.78
CA ILE A 46 33.45 4.04 -14.02
C ILE A 46 32.92 3.97 -15.44
N ASP A 47 33.30 2.93 -16.17
CA ASP A 47 32.87 2.75 -17.56
C ASP A 47 32.41 1.30 -17.74
N PRO A 48 31.10 1.08 -18.05
CA PRO A 48 30.07 2.10 -18.20
C PRO A 48 29.69 2.74 -16.89
N ALA A 49 29.20 3.98 -16.95
CA ALA A 49 28.86 4.72 -15.73
C ALA A 49 27.51 4.33 -15.12
N THR A 50 26.68 3.63 -15.86
CA THR A 50 25.33 3.19 -15.42
C THR A 50 25.15 1.72 -15.70
N ALA A 51 24.21 1.12 -15.01
CA ALA A 51 23.81 -0.25 -15.26
C ALA A 51 22.28 -0.34 -15.29
N HIS A 52 21.79 -1.25 -16.12
CA HIS A 52 20.37 -1.53 -16.17
C HIS A 52 20.05 -2.51 -15.04
N ILE A 53 19.14 -2.11 -14.15
CA ILE A 53 18.76 -2.92 -13.00
C ILE A 53 17.35 -3.43 -13.19
N THR A 54 17.19 -4.73 -13.01
CA THR A 54 15.87 -5.36 -13.01
C THR A 54 15.66 -5.99 -11.64
N ILE A 55 14.61 -5.54 -10.94
CA ILE A 55 14.26 -6.10 -9.64
C ILE A 55 12.91 -6.79 -9.80
N PRO A 56 12.87 -8.13 -9.79
CA PRO A 56 11.60 -8.83 -9.90
C PRO A 56 10.78 -8.64 -8.63
N ILE A 57 9.52 -8.29 -8.80
CA ILE A 57 8.60 -8.13 -7.68
C ILE A 57 7.60 -9.26 -7.77
N ASN A 58 7.69 -10.17 -6.81
CA ASN A 58 6.75 -11.28 -6.72
C ASN A 58 5.77 -11.00 -5.61
N LEU A 59 4.52 -10.70 -5.96
CA LEU A 59 3.48 -10.45 -4.98
C LEU A 59 2.64 -11.69 -4.79
N SER A 60 2.32 -11.98 -3.54
CA SER A 60 1.29 -12.96 -3.20
C SER A 60 -0.04 -12.23 -3.16
N LYS A 61 -1.13 -12.99 -3.25
CA LYS A 61 -2.47 -12.42 -3.12
C LYS A 61 -3.27 -13.25 -2.16
N LYS A 62 -4.24 -12.61 -1.52
CA LYS A 62 -5.10 -13.27 -0.55
C LYS A 62 -6.47 -12.61 -0.56
N LYS A 63 -7.52 -13.42 -0.51
CA LYS A 63 -8.87 -12.90 -0.38
C LYS A 63 -9.18 -12.79 1.10
N VAL A 64 -9.58 -11.62 1.56
CA VAL A 64 -9.90 -11.36 2.96
C VAL A 64 -11.29 -10.74 3.08
N LYS A 65 -11.90 -10.91 4.23
CA LYS A 65 -13.21 -10.32 4.50
C LYS A 65 -13.08 -8.85 4.82
N ILE A 66 -14.11 -8.10 4.45
CA ILE A 66 -14.20 -6.69 4.79
C ILE A 66 -15.03 -6.59 6.05
N ASN A 67 -14.51 -5.88 7.05
CA ASN A 67 -15.20 -5.66 8.30
C ASN A 67 -15.66 -4.20 8.35
N VAL A 68 -16.93 -3.96 8.07
CA VAL A 68 -17.46 -2.60 8.00
C VAL A 68 -17.67 -2.07 9.41
N THR A 69 -17.09 -0.90 9.68
CA THR A 69 -17.26 -0.21 10.95
C THR A 69 -17.68 1.23 10.66
N SER A 70 -18.19 1.92 11.66
CA SER A 70 -18.64 3.30 11.48
C SER A 70 -18.07 4.20 12.56
N LYS A 71 -18.08 5.50 12.28
CA LYS A 71 -17.73 6.50 13.26
C LYS A 71 -18.65 7.69 13.12
N ASN A 72 -18.73 8.48 14.18
CA ASN A 72 -19.55 9.70 14.22
C ASN A 72 -21.04 9.43 14.01
N GLU A 73 -21.54 8.36 14.62
CA GLU A 73 -22.96 8.06 14.54
C GLU A 73 -23.77 9.05 15.36
N SER A 74 -24.93 9.42 14.85
CA SER A 74 -25.83 10.28 15.60
C SER A 74 -26.60 9.44 16.60
N SER A 75 -26.81 9.95 17.81
CA SER A 75 -27.57 9.23 18.83
C SER A 75 -29.06 9.13 18.50
N THR A 76 -29.56 9.93 17.55
CA THR A 76 -30.97 9.92 17.18
C THR A 76 -31.26 9.03 15.98
N HIS A 77 -30.26 8.37 15.42
CA HIS A 77 -30.45 7.54 14.25
C HIS A 77 -29.89 6.14 14.45
N VAL A 78 -30.45 5.19 13.75
CA VAL A 78 -29.93 3.83 13.67
C VAL A 78 -29.45 3.62 12.24
N TYR A 79 -28.26 3.12 12.09
CA TYR A 79 -27.64 2.94 10.78
C TYR A 79 -27.48 1.49 10.44
N SER A 80 -27.77 1.12 9.19
CA SER A 80 -27.52 -0.20 8.68
C SER A 80 -26.57 -0.04 7.49
N LEU A 81 -25.39 -0.62 7.59
CA LEU A 81 -24.36 -0.49 6.58
C LEU A 81 -24.19 -1.81 5.83
N THR A 82 -24.28 -1.74 4.50
CA THR A 82 -24.11 -2.92 3.66
C THR A 82 -23.07 -2.60 2.59
N ALA A 83 -21.96 -3.29 2.62
CA ALA A 83 -20.93 -3.14 1.60
C ALA A 83 -21.33 -3.98 0.39
N LYS A 84 -21.10 -3.45 -0.81
CA LYS A 84 -21.41 -4.17 -2.02
C LYS A 84 -20.57 -5.44 -2.13
N GLU A 85 -19.32 -5.36 -1.70
CA GLU A 85 -18.43 -6.51 -1.69
C GLU A 85 -18.18 -6.96 -0.27
N GLU A 86 -18.22 -8.25 -0.01
CA GLU A 86 -17.95 -8.79 1.32
C GLU A 86 -16.49 -9.17 1.49
N THR A 87 -15.79 -9.35 0.39
CA THR A 87 -14.37 -9.71 0.40
C THR A 87 -13.61 -8.85 -0.59
N VAL A 88 -12.31 -8.82 -0.41
CA VAL A 88 -11.43 -8.10 -1.31
C VAL A 88 -10.13 -8.90 -1.45
N GLU A 89 -9.51 -8.80 -2.61
CA GLU A 89 -8.23 -9.44 -2.83
C GLU A 89 -7.13 -8.44 -2.54
N ILE A 90 -6.20 -8.81 -1.68
CA ILE A 90 -5.06 -7.94 -1.35
C ILE A 90 -3.78 -8.56 -1.88
N TYR A 91 -2.83 -7.70 -2.22
CA TYR A 91 -1.56 -8.10 -2.80
C TYR A 91 -0.43 -7.53 -1.96
N GLY A 92 0.57 -8.34 -1.72
CA GLY A 92 1.72 -7.89 -0.94
C GLY A 92 2.65 -9.04 -0.63
N ASP A 93 3.51 -8.81 0.35
CA ASP A 93 4.44 -9.84 0.80
C ASP A 93 3.67 -10.98 1.47
N GLU A 94 4.06 -12.21 1.15
CA GLU A 94 3.38 -13.39 1.68
C GLU A 94 3.30 -13.41 3.20
N ASN A 95 4.38 -13.06 3.88
CA ASN A 95 4.41 -13.07 5.35
C ASN A 95 3.45 -12.03 5.93
N THR A 96 3.32 -10.89 5.26
CA THR A 96 2.39 -9.84 5.68
C THR A 96 0.95 -10.32 5.49
N LEU A 97 0.66 -10.92 4.34
CA LEU A 97 -0.69 -11.38 4.03
C LEU A 97 -1.16 -12.49 4.97
N LYS A 98 -0.24 -13.34 5.42
CA LYS A 98 -0.59 -14.41 6.36
C LYS A 98 -1.17 -13.88 7.67
N LYS A 99 -0.78 -12.67 8.05
CA LYS A 99 -1.22 -12.07 9.31
C LYS A 99 -2.54 -11.32 9.17
N ILE A 100 -3.00 -11.10 7.95
CA ILE A 100 -4.21 -10.33 7.70
C ILE A 100 -5.37 -11.28 7.44
N THR A 101 -6.38 -11.27 8.30
CA THR A 101 -7.56 -12.11 8.14
C THR A 101 -8.76 -11.33 7.68
N SER A 102 -8.78 -10.03 7.94
CA SER A 102 -9.86 -9.15 7.51
C SER A 102 -9.32 -7.73 7.41
N LEU A 103 -10.05 -6.87 6.70
CA LEU A 103 -9.71 -5.46 6.60
C LEU A 103 -10.84 -4.62 7.13
N PRO A 104 -10.56 -3.63 7.96
CA PRO A 104 -11.60 -2.73 8.42
C PRO A 104 -11.95 -1.74 7.31
N LEU A 105 -13.24 -1.51 7.12
CA LEU A 105 -13.73 -0.50 6.20
C LEU A 105 -14.51 0.50 7.05
N LYS A 106 -13.88 1.61 7.39
CA LYS A 106 -14.47 2.60 8.28
C LYS A 106 -15.28 3.61 7.50
N VAL A 107 -16.55 3.77 7.89
CA VAL A 107 -17.46 4.68 7.24
C VAL A 107 -17.77 5.83 8.18
N ASP A 108 -17.59 7.07 7.70
CA ASP A 108 -17.87 8.24 8.50
C ASP A 108 -19.34 8.63 8.28
N LEU A 109 -20.11 8.62 9.35
CA LEU A 109 -21.54 8.91 9.30
C LEU A 109 -21.87 10.36 9.67
N SER A 110 -20.86 11.22 9.77
CA SER A 110 -21.09 12.63 10.09
C SER A 110 -22.06 13.27 9.11
N GLY A 111 -23.11 13.90 9.62
CA GLY A 111 -24.07 14.60 8.78
C GLY A 111 -25.00 13.72 7.95
N ILE A 112 -24.92 12.40 8.11
CA ILE A 112 -25.79 11.51 7.36
C ILE A 112 -27.07 11.30 8.13
N ASN A 113 -28.19 11.75 7.54
CA ASN A 113 -29.50 11.65 8.17
C ASN A 113 -30.54 11.00 7.25
N GLN A 114 -30.13 10.47 6.13
CA GLN A 114 -31.02 9.76 5.20
C GLN A 114 -30.21 8.70 4.45
N ASP A 115 -30.90 7.80 3.79
CA ASP A 115 -30.27 6.72 3.05
C ASP A 115 -29.35 7.31 1.99
N VAL A 116 -28.17 6.75 1.87
CA VAL A 116 -27.19 7.24 0.91
C VAL A 116 -26.20 6.12 0.58
N LYS A 117 -25.59 6.22 -0.59
CA LYS A 117 -24.51 5.31 -0.98
C LYS A 117 -23.23 6.11 -0.93
N ARG A 118 -22.21 5.50 -0.39
CA ARG A 118 -20.89 6.12 -0.33
C ARG A 118 -19.85 5.16 -0.86
N ASP A 119 -18.89 5.69 -1.63
CA ASP A 119 -17.77 4.91 -2.07
C ASP A 119 -16.65 5.11 -1.04
N VAL A 120 -16.22 4.02 -0.44
CA VAL A 120 -15.21 4.08 0.63
C VAL A 120 -13.93 3.45 0.13
N THR A 121 -12.83 4.19 0.20
CA THR A 121 -11.53 3.70 -0.22
C THR A 121 -10.94 2.81 0.86
N ILE A 122 -10.43 1.65 0.46
CA ILE A 122 -9.80 0.74 1.39
C ILE A 122 -8.45 1.31 1.81
N LYS A 123 -8.22 1.40 3.12
CA LYS A 123 -6.93 1.84 3.65
C LYS A 123 -6.03 0.62 3.69
N LEU A 124 -4.93 0.66 2.97
CA LEU A 124 -4.02 -0.47 2.90
C LEU A 124 -3.15 -0.57 4.16
N PRO A 125 -3.10 -1.73 4.80
CA PRO A 125 -2.17 -1.94 5.90
C PRO A 125 -0.73 -1.93 5.42
N LYS A 126 0.20 -1.75 6.34
CA LYS A 126 1.62 -1.78 6.02
C LYS A 126 1.97 -3.13 5.40
N GLY A 127 2.67 -3.10 4.27
CA GLY A 127 3.06 -4.32 3.57
C GLY A 127 2.08 -4.76 2.50
N VAL A 128 0.89 -4.18 2.44
CA VAL A 128 -0.08 -4.44 1.38
C VAL A 128 0.06 -3.32 0.36
N VAL A 129 0.32 -3.67 -0.89
CA VAL A 129 0.58 -2.68 -1.94
C VAL A 129 -0.63 -2.39 -2.82
N LYS A 130 -1.63 -3.26 -2.79
CA LYS A 130 -2.79 -3.12 -3.66
C LYS A 130 -3.97 -3.90 -3.11
N ALA A 131 -5.17 -3.40 -3.33
CA ALA A 131 -6.41 -4.11 -3.04
C ALA A 131 -7.29 -4.05 -4.27
N SER A 132 -7.99 -5.13 -4.55
CA SER A 132 -8.89 -5.20 -5.70
C SER A 132 -10.25 -5.76 -5.23
N PRO A 133 -11.31 -4.96 -5.29
CA PRO A 133 -11.34 -3.56 -5.66
C PRO A 133 -10.74 -2.65 -4.60
N SER A 134 -10.28 -1.47 -4.97
CA SER A 134 -9.68 -0.52 -4.02
C SER A 134 -10.72 0.40 -3.39
N VAL A 135 -11.89 0.49 -3.98
CA VAL A 135 -13.00 1.31 -3.49
C VAL A 135 -14.23 0.42 -3.38
N ILE A 136 -14.90 0.47 -2.25
CA ILE A 136 -16.06 -0.36 -1.98
C ILE A 136 -17.29 0.53 -1.81
N PRO A 137 -18.31 0.36 -2.65
CA PRO A 137 -19.58 1.06 -2.43
C PRO A 137 -20.28 0.52 -1.18
N VAL A 138 -20.70 1.41 -0.31
CA VAL A 138 -21.42 1.05 0.92
C VAL A 138 -22.78 1.73 0.90
N HIS A 139 -23.82 0.95 1.10
CA HIS A 139 -25.16 1.47 1.19
C HIS A 139 -25.47 1.74 2.67
N ILE A 140 -25.78 2.96 3.00
CA ILE A 140 -26.09 3.36 4.37
C ILE A 140 -27.59 3.60 4.46
N LYS A 141 -28.27 2.78 5.27
CA LYS A 141 -29.69 2.93 5.48
C LYS A 141 -29.89 3.55 6.84
N VAL A 142 -30.66 4.62 6.90
CA VAL A 142 -30.83 5.37 8.14
C VAL A 142 -32.26 5.28 8.63
N THR A 143 -32.47 5.00 9.89
CA THR A 143 -33.75 4.99 10.52
C THR A 143 -33.71 5.95 11.70
N ASP A 144 -34.66 6.88 11.76
CA ASP A 144 -34.74 7.83 12.85
C ASP A 144 -35.41 7.15 14.04
N THR A 145 -34.71 7.02 15.15
CA THR A 145 -35.26 6.37 16.33
C THR A 145 -36.41 7.15 16.97
N THR A 146 -36.45 8.46 16.72
CA THR A 146 -37.52 9.28 17.31
C THR A 146 -38.80 9.21 16.50
N ALA A 147 -38.70 8.73 15.26
CA ALA A 147 -39.87 8.66 14.41
C ALA A 147 -40.74 7.45 14.62
N LYS A 148 -40.30 6.43 15.44
CA LYS A 148 -41.02 5.28 15.50
C LYS A 148 -41.89 5.34 16.52
N LYS A 149 -42.83 5.35 16.50
CA LYS A 149 -43.68 5.46 17.48
C LYS A 149 -44.80 4.81 17.23
N GLU A 150 -45.28 4.29 17.42
CA GLU A 150 -46.47 3.70 17.17
C GLU A 150 -46.53 2.53 17.38
#